data_7bb516c1192f32be2df774d982f657c2
#
_entry.id   7bb516c1192f32be2df774d982f657c2
#
_cell.length_a   1.000
_cell.length_b   1.000
_cell.length_c   1.000
_cell.angle_alpha   90.00
_cell.angle_beta   90.00
_cell.angle_gamma   90.00
#
_symmetry.space_group_name_H-M   'P 1'
#
loop_
_entity.id
_entity.type
_entity.pdbx_description
1 polymer ?
#
loop_
_entity_poly.entity_id
_entity_poly.type
_entity_poly.pdbx_seq_one_letter_code
_entity_poly.pdbx_strand_id
1 'polypeptide(L)'
;MVTSSIGICGWGGMALQTAALDTRVKATAAMTMYDMSRNTALGYFDSIDEEGRYEARVAYNNQRTEDYKTGAYTLGGGLPETAPDDAPQHLKDYVAYYKTDRGYHPNSVNSNNGWAATASGSLMNMRLFEYAPEIRSAVLIVHGEEAHSLMYGQDAFKLLQGDNKEFMVIPGATHTDLYDQMDVIPFDKLESFFVEAFQ
;
A
#
# COMPACT_ATOMS: atom_id res chain seq x y z
N MET A 1 -24.05 -9.71 -9.94
CA MET A 1 -22.72 -10.34 -9.81
C MET A 1 -22.17 -9.89 -8.47
N VAL A 2 -21.70 -10.78 -7.64
CA VAL A 2 -20.96 -10.50 -6.41
C VAL A 2 -19.48 -10.80 -6.65
N THR A 3 -18.59 -10.14 -5.94
CA THR A 3 -17.15 -10.28 -6.11
C THR A 3 -16.42 -10.17 -4.77
N SER A 4 -15.16 -10.53 -4.76
CA SER A 4 -14.21 -10.31 -3.67
C SER A 4 -12.99 -9.59 -4.19
N SER A 5 -12.18 -9.05 -3.28
CA SER A 5 -10.92 -8.40 -3.62
C SER A 5 -9.78 -8.83 -2.69
N ILE A 6 -8.58 -8.94 -3.25
CA ILE A 6 -7.34 -9.03 -2.50
C ILE A 6 -6.49 -7.85 -2.95
N GLY A 7 -6.01 -7.07 -2.01
CA GLY A 7 -5.06 -6.01 -2.26
C GLY A 7 -3.79 -6.20 -1.46
N ILE A 8 -2.62 -6.00 -2.08
CA ILE A 8 -1.31 -6.15 -1.44
C ILE A 8 -0.58 -4.82 -1.49
N CYS A 9 0.15 -4.46 -0.43
CA CYS A 9 0.91 -3.22 -0.35
C CYS A 9 0.02 -1.98 -0.51
N GLY A 10 0.38 -1.02 -1.35
CA GLY A 10 -0.44 0.15 -1.66
C GLY A 10 -1.85 -0.19 -2.16
N TRP A 11 -1.99 -1.29 -2.89
CA TRP A 11 -3.29 -1.76 -3.37
C TRP A 11 -4.15 -2.41 -2.28
N GLY A 12 -3.57 -2.77 -1.12
CA GLY A 12 -4.34 -3.21 0.05
C GLY A 12 -5.27 -2.11 0.57
N GLY A 13 -4.76 -0.89 0.71
CA GLY A 13 -5.58 0.28 1.06
C GLY A 13 -6.60 0.64 -0.01
N MET A 14 -6.23 0.52 -1.29
CA MET A 14 -7.16 0.74 -2.41
C MET A 14 -8.27 -0.32 -2.46
N ALA A 15 -8.00 -1.56 -2.07
CA ALA A 15 -9.01 -2.61 -1.96
C ALA A 15 -10.05 -2.29 -0.88
N LEU A 16 -9.62 -1.76 0.28
CA LEU A 16 -10.54 -1.27 1.32
C LEU A 16 -11.40 -0.09 0.81
N GLN A 17 -10.79 0.86 0.11
CA GLN A 17 -11.54 1.95 -0.52
C GLN A 17 -12.57 1.43 -1.53
N THR A 18 -12.20 0.40 -2.31
CA THR A 18 -13.13 -0.24 -3.25
C THR A 18 -14.31 -0.88 -2.52
N ALA A 19 -14.06 -1.54 -1.37
CA ALA A 19 -15.12 -2.12 -0.55
C ALA A 19 -16.09 -1.08 0.03
N ALA A 20 -15.61 0.14 0.31
CA ALA A 20 -16.46 1.25 0.72
C ALA A 20 -17.33 1.80 -0.42
N LEU A 21 -16.85 1.74 -1.67
CA LEU A 21 -17.52 2.30 -2.84
C LEU A 21 -18.46 1.30 -3.53
N ASP A 22 -18.05 0.04 -3.64
CA ASP A 22 -18.77 -0.97 -4.43
C ASP A 22 -19.41 -2.04 -3.52
N THR A 23 -20.70 -1.91 -3.32
CA THR A 23 -21.50 -2.82 -2.48
C THR A 23 -21.58 -4.27 -3.01
N ARG A 24 -21.10 -4.54 -4.21
CA ARG A 24 -20.99 -5.89 -4.78
C ARG A 24 -19.79 -6.64 -4.22
N VAL A 25 -18.81 -5.95 -3.67
CA VAL A 25 -17.66 -6.56 -2.96
C VAL A 25 -18.17 -7.11 -1.64
N LYS A 26 -18.11 -8.44 -1.46
CA LYS A 26 -18.60 -9.15 -0.27
C LYS A 26 -17.49 -9.51 0.71
N ALA A 27 -16.27 -9.61 0.22
CA ALA A 27 -15.10 -9.89 1.04
C ALA A 27 -13.87 -9.18 0.50
N THR A 28 -13.06 -8.61 1.38
CA THR A 28 -11.81 -7.95 1.04
C THR A 28 -10.69 -8.41 1.96
N ALA A 29 -9.61 -8.94 1.38
CA ALA A 29 -8.36 -9.18 2.10
C ALA A 29 -7.35 -8.07 1.75
N ALA A 30 -6.85 -7.36 2.75
CA ALA A 30 -5.84 -6.32 2.60
C ALA A 30 -4.55 -6.81 3.27
N MET A 31 -3.54 -7.14 2.44
CA MET A 31 -2.31 -7.74 2.91
C MET A 31 -1.17 -6.73 2.91
N THR A 32 -0.45 -6.64 4.03
CA THR A 32 0.70 -5.75 4.18
C THR A 32 0.44 -4.36 3.61
N MET A 33 -0.74 -3.82 3.91
CA MET A 33 -1.33 -2.65 3.27
C MET A 33 -0.67 -1.32 3.66
N TYR A 34 -0.88 -0.32 2.80
CA TYR A 34 -0.61 1.09 3.09
C TYR A 34 -1.88 1.93 3.07
N ASP A 35 -1.89 3.00 3.85
CA ASP A 35 -2.59 4.21 3.50
C ASP A 35 -1.70 5.06 2.58
N MET A 36 -1.86 4.89 1.28
CA MET A 36 -1.05 5.60 0.28
C MET A 36 -1.24 7.12 0.34
N SER A 37 -2.41 7.60 0.76
CA SER A 37 -2.68 9.02 0.92
C SER A 37 -1.94 9.60 2.12
N ARG A 38 -2.00 8.93 3.27
CA ARG A 38 -1.26 9.30 4.48
C ARG A 38 0.24 9.21 4.26
N ASN A 39 0.72 8.09 3.71
CA ASN A 39 2.15 7.91 3.44
C ASN A 39 2.70 8.99 2.50
N THR A 40 1.94 9.38 1.46
CA THR A 40 2.37 10.44 0.55
C THR A 40 2.35 11.81 1.21
N ALA A 41 1.37 12.08 2.07
CA ALA A 41 1.21 13.39 2.72
C ALA A 41 2.11 13.56 3.94
N LEU A 42 2.29 12.51 4.74
CA LEU A 42 2.97 12.57 6.04
C LEU A 42 4.31 11.81 6.06
N GLY A 43 4.65 11.09 4.99
CA GLY A 43 5.86 10.26 4.94
C GLY A 43 5.76 9.00 5.81
N TYR A 44 6.85 8.25 5.85
CA TYR A 44 6.97 7.10 6.74
C TYR A 44 6.92 7.56 8.20
N PHE A 45 6.12 6.87 9.00
CA PHE A 45 5.94 7.16 10.43
C PHE A 45 5.46 8.59 10.72
N ASP A 46 4.72 9.21 9.78
CA ASP A 46 4.21 10.58 9.87
C ASP A 46 5.32 11.62 10.14
N SER A 47 6.45 11.45 9.49
CA SER A 47 7.67 12.26 9.69
C SER A 47 7.64 13.63 8.99
N ILE A 48 6.66 13.89 8.11
CA ILE A 48 6.54 15.13 7.33
C ILE A 48 5.49 16.04 7.98
N ASP A 49 5.93 17.20 8.42
CA ASP A 49 5.07 18.23 9.00
C ASP A 49 4.35 19.10 7.95
N GLU A 50 3.70 20.18 8.38
CA GLU A 50 2.95 21.08 7.51
C GLU A 50 3.86 21.81 6.51
N GLU A 51 5.03 22.27 6.95
CA GLU A 51 5.99 22.98 6.11
C GLU A 51 6.57 22.02 5.06
N GLY A 52 6.98 20.84 5.45
CA GLY A 52 7.48 19.82 4.51
C GLY A 52 6.42 19.44 3.46
N ARG A 53 5.13 19.38 3.82
CA ARG A 53 4.05 19.19 2.86
C ARG A 53 3.87 20.39 1.93
N TYR A 54 4.05 21.61 2.44
CA TYR A 54 3.99 22.82 1.61
C TYR A 54 5.12 22.81 0.58
N GLU A 55 6.35 22.56 1.00
CA GLU A 55 7.51 22.45 0.13
C GLU A 55 7.34 21.36 -0.94
N ALA A 56 6.82 20.20 -0.56
CA ALA A 56 6.51 19.13 -1.49
C ALA A 56 5.49 19.57 -2.56
N ARG A 57 4.45 20.34 -2.18
CA ARG A 57 3.49 20.90 -3.12
C ARG A 57 4.12 21.95 -4.07
N VAL A 58 5.04 22.76 -3.54
CA VAL A 58 5.79 23.73 -4.37
C VAL A 58 6.62 22.98 -5.42
N ALA A 59 7.42 22.01 -5.02
CA ALA A 59 8.24 21.20 -5.92
C ALA A 59 7.37 20.48 -6.97
N TYR A 60 6.30 19.88 -6.56
CA TYR A 60 5.33 19.19 -7.37
C TYR A 60 4.67 20.10 -8.43
N ASN A 61 4.22 21.31 -8.04
CA ASN A 61 3.60 22.25 -8.97
C ASN A 61 4.61 22.82 -9.97
N ASN A 62 5.85 23.05 -9.54
CA ASN A 62 6.93 23.44 -10.44
C ASN A 62 7.20 22.33 -11.48
N GLN A 63 7.27 21.07 -11.03
CA GLN A 63 7.48 19.94 -11.95
C GLN A 63 6.35 19.80 -12.97
N ARG A 64 5.09 19.99 -12.57
CA ARG A 64 3.96 19.97 -13.51
C ARG A 64 4.11 21.03 -14.59
N THR A 65 4.61 22.21 -14.23
CA THR A 65 4.85 23.29 -15.17
C THR A 65 5.96 22.93 -16.18
N GLU A 66 7.03 22.28 -15.71
CA GLU A 66 8.11 21.83 -16.58
C GLU A 66 7.69 20.67 -17.49
N ASP A 67 6.97 19.69 -16.96
CA ASP A 67 6.40 18.59 -17.74
C ASP A 67 5.50 19.11 -18.88
N TYR A 68 4.68 20.12 -18.58
CA TYR A 68 3.83 20.77 -19.59
C TYR A 68 4.64 21.46 -20.67
N LYS A 69 5.70 22.19 -20.31
CA LYS A 69 6.56 22.90 -21.27
C LYS A 69 7.34 21.96 -22.18
N THR A 70 7.81 20.84 -21.62
CA THR A 70 8.64 19.87 -22.35
C THR A 70 7.82 18.84 -23.12
N GLY A 71 6.55 18.64 -22.76
CA GLY A 71 5.71 17.58 -23.29
C GLY A 71 6.12 16.17 -22.84
N ALA A 72 6.94 16.07 -21.79
CA ALA A 72 7.45 14.82 -21.25
C ALA A 72 7.26 14.76 -19.73
N TYR A 73 7.11 13.54 -19.19
CA TYR A 73 7.00 13.34 -17.74
C TYR A 73 8.37 13.03 -17.14
N THR A 74 8.71 13.73 -16.06
CA THR A 74 9.86 13.39 -15.24
C THR A 74 9.53 12.21 -14.34
N LEU A 75 10.41 11.21 -14.30
CA LEU A 75 10.25 10.04 -13.41
C LEU A 75 10.95 10.28 -12.07
N GLY A 76 10.36 9.75 -11.04
CA GLY A 76 10.90 9.77 -9.67
C GLY A 76 10.38 8.58 -8.86
N GLY A 77 11.01 8.33 -7.71
CA GLY A 77 10.57 7.31 -6.75
C GLY A 77 10.98 5.87 -7.07
N GLY A 78 11.86 5.63 -8.03
CA GLY A 78 12.44 4.32 -8.29
C GLY A 78 13.36 3.85 -7.15
N LEU A 79 13.48 2.53 -6.99
CA LEU A 79 14.41 1.93 -6.03
C LEU A 79 15.85 1.96 -6.57
N PRO A 80 16.87 2.17 -5.72
CA PRO A 80 18.26 2.02 -6.12
C PRO A 80 18.56 0.56 -6.48
N GLU A 81 19.61 0.33 -7.30
CA GLU A 81 20.03 -1.02 -7.65
C GLU A 81 20.57 -1.81 -6.45
N THR A 82 21.16 -1.12 -5.49
CA THR A 82 21.64 -1.68 -4.21
C THR A 82 21.24 -0.76 -3.07
N ALA A 83 20.84 -1.33 -1.95
CA ALA A 83 20.56 -0.55 -0.75
C ALA A 83 21.88 -0.09 -0.10
N PRO A 84 22.02 1.19 0.31
CA PRO A 84 23.13 1.64 1.15
C PRO A 84 23.20 0.85 2.45
N ASP A 85 24.39 0.69 3.02
CA ASP A 85 24.60 -0.07 4.26
C ASP A 85 23.83 0.52 5.45
N ASP A 86 23.71 1.84 5.51
CA ASP A 86 22.97 2.60 6.52
C ASP A 86 21.49 2.81 6.18
N ALA A 87 21.02 2.25 5.09
CA ALA A 87 19.61 2.37 4.70
C ALA A 87 18.68 1.74 5.74
N PRO A 88 17.48 2.32 5.94
CA PRO A 88 16.47 1.71 6.80
C PRO A 88 16.06 0.33 6.29
N GLN A 89 15.71 -0.57 7.22
CA GLN A 89 15.45 -1.98 6.89
C GLN A 89 14.42 -2.16 5.77
N HIS A 90 13.34 -1.41 5.78
CA HIS A 90 12.32 -1.50 4.74
C HIS A 90 12.82 -1.20 3.32
N LEU A 91 13.82 -0.30 3.18
CA LEU A 91 14.43 -0.05 1.87
C LEU A 91 15.29 -1.25 1.44
N LYS A 92 16.03 -1.86 2.38
CA LYS A 92 16.79 -3.09 2.13
C LYS A 92 15.88 -4.23 1.69
N ASP A 93 14.73 -4.40 2.36
CA ASP A 93 13.73 -5.42 2.02
C ASP A 93 13.14 -5.20 0.62
N TYR A 94 12.83 -3.97 0.27
CA TYR A 94 12.34 -3.64 -1.08
C TYR A 94 13.39 -3.89 -2.17
N VAL A 95 14.65 -3.51 -1.94
CA VAL A 95 15.73 -3.78 -2.89
C VAL A 95 15.95 -5.28 -3.01
N ALA A 96 15.96 -6.01 -1.89
CA ALA A 96 16.13 -7.47 -1.89
C ALA A 96 14.99 -8.20 -2.63
N TYR A 97 13.78 -7.61 -2.66
CA TYR A 97 12.67 -8.15 -3.45
C TYR A 97 12.72 -7.69 -4.92
N TYR A 98 12.70 -6.38 -5.17
CA TYR A 98 12.46 -5.83 -6.51
C TYR A 98 13.69 -5.80 -7.41
N LYS A 99 14.91 -5.91 -6.86
CA LYS A 99 16.19 -5.83 -7.61
C LYS A 99 16.95 -7.15 -7.68
N THR A 100 16.33 -8.25 -7.30
CA THR A 100 16.89 -9.60 -7.36
C THR A 100 15.91 -10.54 -8.06
N ASP A 101 16.35 -11.78 -8.33
CA ASP A 101 15.51 -12.83 -8.94
C ASP A 101 14.25 -13.16 -8.13
N ARG A 102 14.16 -12.68 -6.88
CA ARG A 102 12.99 -12.85 -6.02
C ARG A 102 11.74 -12.20 -6.62
N GLY A 103 11.82 -10.97 -7.10
CA GLY A 103 10.66 -10.24 -7.62
C GLY A 103 10.97 -9.31 -8.80
N TYR A 104 12.21 -9.32 -9.30
CA TYR A 104 12.57 -8.52 -10.48
C TYR A 104 11.83 -9.01 -11.73
N HIS A 105 11.30 -8.06 -12.49
CA HIS A 105 10.79 -8.35 -13.82
C HIS A 105 11.04 -7.15 -14.75
N PRO A 106 11.55 -7.37 -15.98
CA PRO A 106 11.90 -6.29 -16.92
C PRO A 106 10.68 -5.42 -17.31
N ASN A 107 9.47 -5.97 -17.26
CA ASN A 107 8.23 -5.23 -17.52
C ASN A 107 7.71 -4.47 -16.31
N SER A 108 8.36 -4.57 -15.15
CA SER A 108 8.00 -3.81 -13.95
C SER A 108 8.63 -2.41 -14.02
N VAL A 109 8.10 -1.55 -14.89
CA VAL A 109 8.67 -0.22 -15.21
C VAL A 109 8.78 0.64 -13.96
N ASN A 110 7.75 0.65 -13.13
CA ASN A 110 7.68 1.51 -11.95
C ASN A 110 8.71 1.14 -10.87
N SER A 111 8.94 -0.16 -10.62
CA SER A 111 9.97 -0.59 -9.68
C SER A 111 11.38 -0.30 -10.20
N ASN A 112 11.56 -0.32 -11.51
CA ASN A 112 12.87 -0.11 -12.14
C ASN A 112 13.19 1.38 -12.35
N ASN A 113 12.23 2.15 -12.86
CA ASN A 113 12.45 3.53 -13.28
C ASN A 113 11.64 4.56 -12.49
N GLY A 114 10.81 4.12 -11.56
CA GLY A 114 9.89 4.97 -10.83
C GLY A 114 8.61 5.31 -11.62
N TRP A 115 7.84 6.22 -11.11
CA TRP A 115 6.60 6.72 -11.71
C TRP A 115 6.70 8.21 -11.98
N ALA A 116 5.73 8.78 -12.68
CA ALA A 116 5.70 10.21 -12.92
C ALA A 116 5.82 10.99 -11.60
N ALA A 117 6.81 11.86 -11.50
CA ALA A 117 7.12 12.59 -10.27
C ALA A 117 5.90 13.38 -9.74
N THR A 118 4.99 13.76 -10.65
CA THR A 118 3.77 14.50 -10.32
C THR A 118 2.58 13.62 -9.90
N ALA A 119 2.70 12.29 -9.91
CA ALA A 119 1.61 11.39 -9.54
C ALA A 119 1.22 11.48 -8.05
N SER A 120 2.19 11.81 -7.19
CA SER A 120 2.00 11.90 -5.73
C SER A 120 0.99 12.96 -5.29
N GLY A 121 0.79 14.04 -6.09
CA GLY A 121 -0.11 15.12 -5.68
C GLY A 121 -1.58 14.71 -5.61
N SER A 122 -2.01 13.75 -6.43
CA SER A 122 -3.36 13.20 -6.34
C SER A 122 -3.53 12.40 -5.05
N LEU A 123 -2.53 11.59 -4.70
CA LEU A 123 -2.55 10.79 -3.46
C LEU A 123 -2.50 11.68 -2.21
N MET A 124 -1.68 12.74 -2.21
CA MET A 124 -1.59 13.69 -1.08
C MET A 124 -2.93 14.33 -0.73
N ASN A 125 -3.80 14.52 -1.72
CA ASN A 125 -5.11 15.16 -1.53
C ASN A 125 -6.28 14.15 -1.43
N MET A 126 -6.00 12.86 -1.51
CA MET A 126 -7.00 11.81 -1.34
C MET A 126 -7.23 11.54 0.16
N ARG A 127 -8.45 11.19 0.55
CA ARG A 127 -8.81 10.69 1.87
C ARG A 127 -9.22 9.23 1.74
N LEU A 128 -8.22 8.35 1.73
CA LEU A 128 -8.41 6.95 1.34
C LEU A 128 -9.41 6.21 2.25
N PHE A 129 -9.43 6.53 3.55
CA PHE A 129 -10.27 5.81 4.51
C PHE A 129 -11.40 6.66 5.10
N GLU A 130 -11.82 7.74 4.43
CA GLU A 130 -12.91 8.60 4.90
C GLU A 130 -14.20 7.80 5.14
N TYR A 131 -14.51 6.83 4.28
CA TYR A 131 -15.71 6.00 4.34
C TYR A 131 -15.44 4.55 4.79
N ALA A 132 -14.28 4.25 5.34
CA ALA A 132 -13.98 2.94 5.89
C ALA A 132 -14.97 2.48 6.98
N PRO A 133 -15.50 3.38 7.85
CA PRO A 133 -16.52 3.02 8.83
C PRO A 133 -17.83 2.50 8.22
N GLU A 134 -18.10 2.80 6.94
CA GLU A 134 -19.32 2.39 6.24
C GLU A 134 -19.21 1.04 5.55
N ILE A 135 -18.03 0.40 5.55
CA ILE A 135 -17.82 -0.92 4.92
C ILE A 135 -18.61 -1.99 5.69
N ARG A 136 -19.63 -2.54 5.04
CA ARG A 136 -20.48 -3.60 5.61
C ARG A 136 -20.03 -5.02 5.26
N SER A 137 -19.25 -5.17 4.17
CA SER A 137 -18.72 -6.46 3.72
C SER A 137 -17.64 -7.00 4.66
N ALA A 138 -17.33 -8.29 4.58
CA ALA A 138 -16.28 -8.90 5.36
C ALA A 138 -14.91 -8.31 5.00
N VAL A 139 -14.06 -8.08 6.01
CA VAL A 139 -12.70 -7.58 5.83
C VAL A 139 -11.72 -8.38 6.66
N LEU A 140 -10.64 -8.82 6.02
CA LEU A 140 -9.46 -9.40 6.67
C LEU A 140 -8.25 -8.52 6.36
N ILE A 141 -7.60 -7.98 7.38
CA ILE A 141 -6.32 -7.28 7.25
C ILE A 141 -5.21 -8.21 7.76
N VAL A 142 -4.18 -8.45 6.94
CA VAL A 142 -3.03 -9.29 7.29
C VAL A 142 -1.75 -8.47 7.20
N HIS A 143 -0.95 -8.47 8.25
CA HIS A 143 0.37 -7.82 8.28
C HIS A 143 1.45 -8.73 8.84
N GLY A 144 2.68 -8.50 8.43
CA GLY A 144 3.84 -8.99 9.17
C GLY A 144 4.10 -8.16 10.41
N GLU A 145 4.57 -8.79 11.49
CA GLU A 145 4.92 -8.13 12.75
C GLU A 145 6.04 -7.11 12.56
N GLU A 146 7.05 -7.44 11.72
CA GLU A 146 8.19 -6.59 11.40
C GLU A 146 7.94 -5.65 10.20
N ALA A 147 6.71 -5.66 9.67
CA ALA A 147 6.38 -4.79 8.54
C ALA A 147 6.32 -3.32 8.98
N HIS A 148 7.15 -2.47 8.37
CA HIS A 148 7.14 -1.02 8.60
C HIS A 148 5.78 -0.36 8.27
N SER A 149 4.93 -1.05 7.51
CA SER A 149 3.56 -0.61 7.17
C SER A 149 2.49 -1.09 8.16
N LEU A 150 2.86 -1.84 9.21
CA LEU A 150 1.90 -2.41 10.18
C LEU A 150 0.97 -1.34 10.77
N MET A 151 1.49 -0.16 11.07
CA MET A 151 0.71 0.97 11.63
C MET A 151 -0.48 1.37 10.76
N TYR A 152 -0.33 1.31 9.43
CA TYR A 152 -1.43 1.68 8.52
C TYR A 152 -2.58 0.67 8.60
N GLY A 153 -2.26 -0.62 8.67
CA GLY A 153 -3.27 -1.66 8.85
C GLY A 153 -3.97 -1.57 10.20
N GLN A 154 -3.21 -1.34 11.27
CA GLN A 154 -3.77 -1.16 12.62
C GLN A 154 -4.72 0.03 12.70
N ASP A 155 -4.35 1.16 12.10
CA ASP A 155 -5.18 2.37 12.12
C ASP A 155 -6.40 2.23 11.21
N ALA A 156 -6.26 1.62 10.03
CA ALA A 156 -7.40 1.30 9.18
C ALA A 156 -8.40 0.37 9.87
N PHE A 157 -7.91 -0.67 10.57
CA PHE A 157 -8.76 -1.61 11.30
C PHE A 157 -9.59 -0.95 12.39
N LYS A 158 -9.04 0.03 13.10
CA LYS A 158 -9.76 0.80 14.13
C LYS A 158 -10.97 1.58 13.58
N LEU A 159 -10.96 1.90 12.28
CA LEU A 159 -12.07 2.60 11.62
C LEU A 159 -13.21 1.67 11.24
N LEU A 160 -12.92 0.38 11.02
CA LEU A 160 -13.91 -0.59 10.56
C LEU A 160 -14.96 -0.88 11.63
N GLN A 161 -16.21 -1.09 11.21
CA GLN A 161 -17.35 -1.36 12.08
C GLN A 161 -17.94 -2.75 11.78
N GLY A 162 -18.54 -3.37 12.79
CA GLY A 162 -19.20 -4.70 12.69
C GLY A 162 -18.28 -5.82 13.13
N ASP A 163 -18.85 -7.03 13.21
CA ASP A 163 -18.26 -8.26 13.75
C ASP A 163 -17.60 -9.16 12.69
N ASN A 164 -17.75 -8.79 11.40
CA ASN A 164 -17.14 -9.49 10.27
C ASN A 164 -15.84 -8.85 9.82
N LYS A 165 -15.04 -8.35 10.75
CA LYS A 165 -13.76 -7.68 10.54
C LYS A 165 -12.67 -8.42 11.34
N GLU A 166 -11.59 -8.77 10.66
CA GLU A 166 -10.49 -9.51 11.26
C GLU A 166 -9.14 -8.81 11.01
N PHE A 167 -8.26 -8.87 11.99
CA PHE A 167 -6.89 -8.40 11.89
C PHE A 167 -5.94 -9.51 12.30
N MET A 168 -5.03 -9.89 11.41
CA MET A 168 -4.05 -10.95 11.62
C MET A 168 -2.64 -10.42 11.50
N VAL A 169 -1.80 -10.71 12.48
CA VAL A 169 -0.37 -10.39 12.45
C VAL A 169 0.42 -11.70 12.34
N ILE A 170 1.33 -11.76 11.39
CA ILE A 170 2.23 -12.90 11.17
C ILE A 170 3.53 -12.64 11.93
N PRO A 171 3.85 -13.44 12.98
CA PRO A 171 5.05 -13.22 13.77
C PRO A 171 6.33 -13.26 12.94
N GLY A 172 7.21 -12.30 13.16
CA GLY A 172 8.53 -12.20 12.53
C GLY A 172 8.54 -11.91 11.03
N ALA A 173 7.38 -11.80 10.38
CA ALA A 173 7.31 -11.52 8.95
C ALA A 173 7.52 -10.03 8.65
N THR A 174 8.26 -9.73 7.59
CA THR A 174 8.44 -8.39 7.04
C THR A 174 7.31 -8.01 6.09
N HIS A 175 7.37 -6.79 5.55
CA HIS A 175 6.41 -6.34 4.55
C HIS A 175 6.45 -7.17 3.26
N THR A 176 7.64 -7.50 2.77
CA THR A 176 7.84 -8.19 1.50
C THR A 176 7.72 -9.71 1.60
N ASP A 177 7.74 -10.29 2.79
CA ASP A 177 7.54 -11.72 2.97
C ASP A 177 6.11 -12.14 2.59
N LEU A 178 5.15 -11.24 2.76
CA LEU A 178 3.77 -11.46 2.32
C LEU A 178 3.55 -11.24 0.81
N TYR A 179 4.62 -11.08 0.02
CA TYR A 179 4.53 -10.99 -1.44
C TYR A 179 4.72 -12.37 -2.10
N ASP A 180 5.66 -13.18 -1.59
CA ASP A 180 6.16 -14.36 -2.28
C ASP A 180 6.55 -15.54 -1.37
N GLN A 181 6.65 -15.36 -0.05
CA GLN A 181 7.01 -16.44 0.85
C GLN A 181 5.81 -17.35 1.10
N MET A 182 5.75 -18.47 0.37
CA MET A 182 4.59 -19.36 0.35
C MET A 182 4.30 -20.04 1.70
N ASP A 183 5.29 -20.18 2.54
CA ASP A 183 5.22 -20.74 3.91
C ASP A 183 4.86 -19.67 4.96
N VAL A 184 4.92 -18.39 4.61
CA VAL A 184 4.58 -17.25 5.48
C VAL A 184 3.18 -16.72 5.19
N ILE A 185 2.78 -16.70 3.92
CA ILE A 185 1.46 -16.23 3.50
C ILE A 185 0.39 -17.19 4.04
N PRO A 186 -0.62 -16.70 4.80
CA PRO A 186 -1.62 -17.53 5.44
C PRO A 186 -2.72 -17.99 4.47
N PHE A 187 -2.39 -18.84 3.50
CA PHE A 187 -3.32 -19.27 2.45
C PHE A 187 -4.57 -19.97 3.00
N ASP A 188 -4.43 -20.83 4.01
CA ASP A 188 -5.57 -21.52 4.63
C ASP A 188 -6.56 -20.52 5.26
N LYS A 189 -6.03 -19.46 5.90
CA LYS A 189 -6.87 -18.39 6.46
C LYS A 189 -7.55 -17.56 5.35
N LEU A 190 -6.85 -17.26 4.29
CA LEU A 190 -7.42 -16.55 3.14
C LEU A 190 -8.53 -17.36 2.47
N GLU A 191 -8.31 -18.66 2.27
CA GLU A 191 -9.32 -19.56 1.70
C GLU A 191 -10.56 -19.61 2.59
N SER A 192 -10.40 -19.91 3.88
CA SER A 192 -11.53 -19.99 4.81
C SER A 192 -12.31 -18.67 4.88
N PHE A 193 -11.62 -17.55 4.96
CA PHE A 193 -12.24 -16.22 4.97
C PHE A 193 -13.13 -15.97 3.75
N PHE A 194 -12.63 -16.26 2.56
CA PHE A 194 -13.44 -16.06 1.34
C PHE A 194 -14.58 -17.07 1.23
N VAL A 195 -14.36 -18.33 1.58
CA VAL A 195 -15.42 -19.35 1.55
C VAL A 195 -16.56 -18.97 2.49
N GLU A 196 -16.27 -18.54 3.71
CA GLU A 196 -17.27 -18.13 4.70
C GLU A 196 -18.06 -16.88 4.26
N ALA A 197 -17.39 -15.92 3.63
CA ALA A 197 -18.04 -14.68 3.17
C ALA A 197 -19.05 -14.87 2.02
N PHE A 198 -19.03 -16.03 1.34
CA PHE A 198 -19.95 -16.36 0.25
C PHE A 198 -21.00 -17.40 0.61
N GLN A 199 -21.05 -17.85 1.87
CA GLN A 199 -22.12 -18.72 2.37
C GLN A 199 -23.33 -17.88 2.79
#